data_c61956a085e598b07b0dfe13ee03242b
#
_entry.id   c61956a085e598b07b0dfe13ee03242b
#
_cell.length_a   1.000
_cell.length_b   1.000
_cell.length_c   1.000
_cell.angle_alpha   90.00
_cell.angle_beta   90.00
_cell.angle_gamma   90.00
#
_symmetry.space_group_name_H-M   'P 1'
#
loop_
_entity.id
_entity.type
_entity.pdbx_description
1 polymer ?
#
loop_
_entity_poly.entity_id
_entity_poly.type
_entity_poly.pdbx_seq_one_letter_code
_entity_poly.pdbx_strand_id
1 'polypeptide(L)'
;MALWRNLLQRLGQGAVLLAATAACNATPAQAWPAWDGFKSAFVSEDGRVIDRSQEDLRTVSEGQSYALFFALVAQDQKAFDAILNWTENNLSAGDMGKQLPAWIWGKKGESWGVIDANSASDADLWIAYALLEASRVWCNQTYADKARTLGDLILNKESMEVSGLGLSILPGHTGFVLDNGAVKLNPSYLPPFMMARFAN
;
A
#
# COMPACT_ATOMS: atom_id res chain seq x y z
N MET A 1 -17.99 -12.13 9.52
CA MET A 1 -17.21 -13.27 8.95
C MET A 1 -17.79 -13.82 7.66
N ALA A 2 -19.10 -13.84 7.43
CA ALA A 2 -19.67 -14.46 6.22
C ALA A 2 -19.45 -13.66 4.92
N LEU A 3 -19.48 -12.34 4.94
CA LEU A 3 -19.38 -11.54 3.70
C LEU A 3 -18.00 -11.59 3.04
N TRP A 4 -16.93 -11.48 3.81
CA TRP A 4 -15.56 -11.50 3.27
C TRP A 4 -15.07 -12.90 2.90
N ARG A 5 -15.46 -13.94 3.67
CA ARG A 5 -15.18 -15.33 3.27
C ARG A 5 -15.91 -15.74 2.00
N ASN A 6 -17.13 -15.23 1.78
CA ASN A 6 -17.87 -15.47 0.53
C ASN A 6 -17.27 -14.71 -0.65
N LEU A 7 -16.61 -13.58 -0.44
CA LEU A 7 -15.91 -12.83 -1.48
C LEU A 7 -14.71 -13.61 -2.01
N LEU A 8 -13.89 -14.18 -1.12
CA LEU A 8 -12.72 -14.98 -1.50
C LEU A 8 -13.10 -16.35 -2.09
N GLN A 9 -14.20 -16.98 -1.66
CA GLN A 9 -14.67 -18.26 -2.20
C GLN A 9 -15.32 -18.15 -3.57
N ARG A 10 -15.86 -16.99 -3.97
CA ARG A 10 -16.47 -16.81 -5.31
C ARG A 10 -15.45 -16.65 -6.43
N LEU A 11 -14.19 -16.41 -6.12
CA LEU A 11 -13.11 -16.36 -7.12
C LEU A 11 -12.57 -17.76 -7.51
N GLY A 12 -13.09 -18.83 -6.89
CA GLY A 12 -12.62 -20.21 -7.06
C GLY A 12 -13.49 -21.15 -7.92
N GLN A 13 -14.65 -20.76 -8.43
CA GLN A 13 -15.50 -21.66 -9.20
C GLN A 13 -15.98 -21.04 -10.52
N GLY A 14 -15.30 -21.46 -11.59
CA GLY A 14 -15.91 -21.72 -12.90
C GLY A 14 -16.55 -20.53 -13.61
N ALA A 15 -15.76 -19.62 -14.17
CA ALA A 15 -16.16 -18.86 -15.34
C ALA A 15 -15.30 -19.30 -16.53
N VAL A 16 -15.92 -19.87 -17.55
CA VAL A 16 -15.33 -20.03 -18.88
C VAL A 16 -14.87 -18.65 -19.34
N LEU A 17 -13.57 -18.43 -19.36
CA LEU A 17 -12.92 -17.24 -19.85
C LEU A 17 -13.17 -17.16 -21.36
N LEU A 18 -14.16 -16.39 -21.78
CA LEU A 18 -14.06 -15.65 -23.02
C LEU A 18 -12.90 -14.68 -22.82
N ALA A 19 -11.73 -15.03 -23.34
CA ALA A 19 -10.58 -14.15 -23.39
C ALA A 19 -10.92 -12.97 -24.32
N ALA A 20 -11.57 -11.96 -23.76
CA ALA A 20 -11.45 -10.63 -24.29
C ALA A 20 -10.00 -10.24 -24.04
N THR A 21 -9.14 -10.39 -25.03
CA THR A 21 -7.85 -9.73 -25.08
C THR A 21 -8.12 -8.23 -25.11
N ALA A 22 -8.39 -7.64 -23.94
CA ALA A 22 -8.28 -6.22 -23.78
C ALA A 22 -6.80 -5.92 -24.07
N ALA A 23 -6.51 -5.42 -25.27
CA ALA A 23 -5.18 -4.93 -25.58
C ALA A 23 -4.85 -3.90 -24.52
N CYS A 24 -3.88 -4.21 -23.67
CA CYS A 24 -3.31 -3.24 -22.77
C CYS A 24 -2.56 -2.22 -23.61
N ASN A 25 -3.30 -1.24 -24.11
CA ASN A 25 -2.72 -0.08 -24.73
C ASN A 25 -2.09 0.74 -23.59
N ALA A 26 -0.77 0.59 -23.41
CA ALA A 26 -0.03 1.51 -22.56
C ALA A 26 -0.33 2.93 -23.05
N THR A 27 -1.13 3.67 -22.29
CA THR A 27 -1.35 5.08 -22.55
C THR A 27 0.02 5.74 -22.41
N PRO A 28 0.47 6.55 -23.38
CA PRO A 28 1.76 7.22 -23.23
C PRO A 28 1.77 8.05 -21.96
N ALA A 29 2.92 8.10 -21.28
CA ALA A 29 3.11 8.90 -20.07
C ALA A 29 2.59 10.32 -20.33
N GLN A 30 1.59 10.73 -19.55
CA GLN A 30 1.06 12.08 -19.67
C GLN A 30 2.00 13.03 -18.92
N ALA A 31 2.44 14.11 -19.59
CA ALA A 31 3.25 15.11 -18.94
C ALA A 31 2.51 15.68 -17.73
N TRP A 32 3.05 15.43 -16.54
CA TRP A 32 2.51 15.94 -15.28
C TRP A 32 3.60 16.67 -14.50
N PRO A 33 3.78 17.99 -14.74
CA PRO A 33 4.86 18.77 -14.15
C PRO A 33 4.91 18.71 -12.63
N ALA A 34 3.77 18.55 -11.96
CA ALA A 34 3.75 18.39 -10.50
C ALA A 34 4.39 17.07 -10.04
N TRP A 35 4.19 15.98 -10.79
CA TRP A 35 4.88 14.72 -10.56
C TRP A 35 6.40 14.85 -10.78
N ASP A 36 6.80 15.46 -11.87
CA ASP A 36 8.22 15.66 -12.17
C ASP A 36 8.91 16.50 -11.10
N GLY A 37 8.24 17.55 -10.62
CA GLY A 37 8.71 18.37 -9.51
C GLY A 37 8.80 17.59 -8.20
N PHE A 38 7.78 16.82 -7.84
CA PHE A 38 7.78 15.97 -6.66
C PHE A 38 8.88 14.92 -6.73
N LYS A 39 8.98 14.20 -7.84
CA LYS A 39 10.00 13.18 -8.06
C LYS A 39 11.41 13.75 -7.91
N SER A 40 11.68 14.89 -8.57
CA SER A 40 12.98 15.57 -8.48
C SER A 40 13.33 16.05 -7.07
N ALA A 41 12.34 16.50 -6.29
CA ALA A 41 12.56 17.05 -4.97
C ALA A 41 12.70 15.99 -3.88
N PHE A 42 11.94 14.88 -3.97
CA PHE A 42 11.75 13.97 -2.85
C PHE A 42 12.13 12.53 -3.14
N VAL A 43 12.14 12.07 -4.40
CA VAL A 43 12.41 10.66 -4.73
C VAL A 43 13.86 10.48 -5.14
N SER A 44 14.58 9.58 -4.46
CA SER A 44 15.94 9.20 -4.85
C SER A 44 15.95 8.26 -6.07
N GLU A 45 17.10 8.06 -6.68
CA GLU A 45 17.24 7.20 -7.86
C GLU A 45 16.82 5.74 -7.62
N ASP A 46 16.99 5.26 -6.39
CA ASP A 46 16.60 3.90 -5.97
C ASP A 46 15.13 3.79 -5.52
N GLY A 47 14.36 4.89 -5.56
CA GLY A 47 12.92 4.91 -5.28
C GLY A 47 12.54 5.26 -3.83
N ARG A 48 13.48 5.73 -3.02
CA ARG A 48 13.19 6.20 -1.67
C ARG A 48 12.55 7.59 -1.70
N VAL A 49 11.44 7.78 -1.00
CA VAL A 49 10.83 9.09 -0.76
C VAL A 49 11.39 9.69 0.53
N ILE A 50 12.07 10.80 0.43
CA ILE A 50 12.81 11.40 1.55
C ILE A 50 12.05 12.62 2.08
N ASP A 51 11.66 12.59 3.34
CA ASP A 51 11.22 13.78 4.06
C ASP A 51 12.44 14.63 4.43
N ARG A 52 12.62 15.72 3.70
CA ARG A 52 13.74 16.65 3.90
C ARG A 52 13.46 17.70 4.97
N SER A 53 12.27 17.68 5.58
CA SER A 53 11.93 18.61 6.68
C SER A 53 12.50 18.16 8.01
N GLN A 54 12.98 16.90 8.10
CA GLN A 54 13.52 16.31 9.31
C GLN A 54 15.03 16.07 9.17
N GLU A 55 15.78 16.27 10.25
CA GLU A 55 17.25 16.09 10.25
C GLU A 55 17.68 14.64 10.01
N ASP A 56 16.85 13.68 10.40
CA ASP A 56 17.09 12.24 10.18
C ASP A 56 16.79 11.80 8.75
N LEU A 57 16.37 12.74 7.89
CA LEU A 57 16.02 12.45 6.48
C LEU A 57 15.14 11.21 6.35
N ARG A 58 14.12 11.11 7.19
CA ARG A 58 13.27 9.94 7.30
C ARG A 58 12.48 9.66 6.03
N THR A 59 12.06 8.43 5.92
CA THR A 59 11.01 7.97 4.99
C THR A 59 9.88 7.42 5.84
N VAL A 60 8.66 7.82 5.53
CA VAL A 60 7.46 7.24 6.13
C VAL A 60 6.72 6.43 5.08
N SER A 61 6.04 5.37 5.51
CA SER A 61 5.29 4.49 4.60
C SER A 61 4.22 5.24 3.81
N GLU A 62 3.61 6.28 4.40
CA GLU A 62 2.64 7.15 3.71
C GLU A 62 3.27 7.89 2.53
N GLY A 63 4.52 8.39 2.69
CA GLY A 63 5.26 9.02 1.59
C GLY A 63 5.48 8.07 0.43
N GLN A 64 5.89 6.82 0.71
CA GLN A 64 6.07 5.78 -0.29
C GLN A 64 4.75 5.43 -0.98
N SER A 65 3.66 5.26 -0.21
CA SER A 65 2.35 4.89 -0.73
C SER A 65 1.76 5.95 -1.68
N TYR A 66 1.86 7.23 -1.31
CA TYR A 66 1.41 8.33 -2.15
C TYR A 66 2.27 8.47 -3.41
N ALA A 67 3.58 8.28 -3.31
CA ALA A 67 4.47 8.31 -4.47
C ALA A 67 4.17 7.18 -5.45
N LEU A 68 3.83 5.98 -4.98
CA LEU A 68 3.34 4.89 -5.84
C LEU A 68 2.09 5.31 -6.60
N PHE A 69 1.11 5.90 -5.91
CA PHE A 69 -0.11 6.36 -6.55
C PHE A 69 0.17 7.48 -7.57
N PHE A 70 1.04 8.43 -7.25
CA PHE A 70 1.41 9.51 -8.20
C PHE A 70 2.15 8.96 -9.43
N ALA A 71 3.08 8.02 -9.25
CA ALA A 71 3.77 7.36 -10.35
C ALA A 71 2.77 6.61 -11.27
N LEU A 72 1.79 5.94 -10.68
CA LEU A 72 0.71 5.28 -11.42
C LEU A 72 -0.13 6.28 -12.23
N VAL A 73 -0.57 7.38 -11.62
CA VAL A 73 -1.34 8.44 -12.31
C VAL A 73 -0.53 9.06 -13.45
N ALA A 74 0.77 9.26 -13.24
CA ALA A 74 1.69 9.75 -14.26
C ALA A 74 2.05 8.72 -15.34
N GLN A 75 1.61 7.47 -15.21
CA GLN A 75 2.02 6.35 -16.07
C GLN A 75 3.55 6.11 -16.08
N ASP A 76 4.23 6.49 -15.00
CA ASP A 76 5.67 6.32 -14.81
C ASP A 76 5.95 4.97 -14.13
N GLN A 77 5.80 3.88 -14.91
CA GLN A 77 6.00 2.52 -14.40
C GLN A 77 7.42 2.32 -13.85
N LYS A 78 8.42 2.95 -14.46
CA LYS A 78 9.82 2.84 -13.99
C LYS A 78 9.98 3.40 -12.57
N ALA A 79 9.41 4.58 -12.30
CA ALA A 79 9.42 5.15 -10.96
C ALA A 79 8.58 4.32 -9.98
N PHE A 80 7.42 3.83 -10.42
CA PHE A 80 6.58 2.94 -9.62
C PHE A 80 7.34 1.70 -9.14
N ASP A 81 8.03 1.01 -10.06
CA ASP A 81 8.81 -0.19 -9.74
C ASP A 81 9.97 0.13 -8.79
N ALA A 82 10.66 1.24 -8.99
CA ALA A 82 11.74 1.65 -8.10
C ALA A 82 11.22 1.92 -6.68
N ILE A 83 10.13 2.69 -6.55
CA ILE A 83 9.50 3.01 -5.26
C ILE A 83 8.98 1.73 -4.58
N LEU A 84 8.33 0.85 -5.33
CA LEU A 84 7.82 -0.42 -4.82
C LEU A 84 8.95 -1.31 -4.29
N ASN A 85 10.01 -1.48 -5.07
CA ASN A 85 11.16 -2.30 -4.68
C ASN A 85 11.86 -1.72 -3.44
N TRP A 86 12.01 -0.39 -3.37
CA TRP A 86 12.60 0.23 -2.20
C TRP A 86 11.74 -0.01 -0.95
N THR A 87 10.42 0.19 -1.08
CA THR A 87 9.45 -0.03 0.01
C THR A 87 9.51 -1.46 0.53
N GLU A 88 9.45 -2.43 -0.37
CA GLU A 88 9.49 -3.86 -0.02
C GLU A 88 10.79 -4.24 0.69
N ASN A 89 11.93 -3.79 0.16
CA ASN A 89 13.24 -4.16 0.69
C ASN A 89 13.57 -3.48 2.02
N ASN A 90 13.15 -2.24 2.23
CA ASN A 90 13.57 -1.44 3.38
C ASN A 90 12.50 -1.34 4.47
N LEU A 91 11.21 -1.37 4.12
CA LEU A 91 10.13 -1.29 5.10
C LEU A 91 9.53 -2.66 5.44
N SER A 92 9.61 -3.65 4.55
CA SER A 92 8.99 -4.97 4.72
C SER A 92 10.00 -6.13 4.69
N ALA A 93 11.26 -5.85 4.98
CA ALA A 93 12.34 -6.85 5.02
C ALA A 93 12.41 -7.76 3.76
N GLY A 94 12.01 -7.22 2.59
CA GLY A 94 12.06 -7.90 1.29
C GLY A 94 10.79 -8.66 0.90
N ASP A 95 9.75 -8.69 1.76
CA ASP A 95 8.51 -9.42 1.44
C ASP A 95 7.29 -8.79 2.13
N MET A 96 6.56 -7.95 1.42
CA MET A 96 5.31 -7.33 1.92
C MET A 96 4.18 -8.33 2.17
N GLY A 97 4.27 -9.55 1.66
CA GLY A 97 3.29 -10.61 1.96
C GLY A 97 3.51 -11.26 3.32
N LYS A 98 4.67 -11.02 3.95
CA LYS A 98 5.02 -11.58 5.27
C LYS A 98 5.16 -10.53 6.36
N GLN A 99 5.57 -9.32 6.00
CA GLN A 99 5.78 -8.22 6.91
C GLN A 99 5.16 -6.93 6.38
N LEU A 100 4.25 -6.34 7.16
CA LEU A 100 3.70 -5.01 6.87
C LEU A 100 4.82 -3.98 6.79
N PRO A 101 4.70 -2.97 5.92
CA PRO A 101 5.65 -1.87 5.87
C PRO A 101 5.81 -1.18 7.21
N ALA A 102 7.04 -1.05 7.68
CA ALA A 102 7.36 -0.27 8.85
C ALA A 102 7.03 1.21 8.62
N TRP A 103 6.48 1.87 9.64
CA TRP A 103 6.04 3.26 9.53
C TRP A 103 7.19 4.21 9.21
N ILE A 104 8.31 4.13 9.97
CA ILE A 104 9.42 5.08 9.84
C ILE A 104 10.74 4.36 9.58
N TRP A 105 11.45 4.81 8.56
CA TRP A 105 12.82 4.44 8.25
C TRP A 105 13.68 5.70 8.13
N GLY A 106 14.92 5.66 8.59
CA GLY A 106 15.80 6.82 8.55
C GLY A 106 17.15 6.59 9.22
N LYS A 107 17.83 7.67 9.53
CA LYS A 107 19.12 7.65 10.22
C LYS A 107 18.92 7.56 11.72
N LYS A 108 19.49 6.53 12.35
CA LYS A 108 19.52 6.33 13.80
C LYS A 108 20.97 6.24 14.26
N GLY A 109 21.49 7.35 14.79
CA GLY A 109 22.92 7.47 15.07
C GLY A 109 23.73 7.42 13.78
N GLU A 110 24.68 6.49 13.66
CA GLU A 110 25.52 6.32 12.47
C GLU A 110 24.94 5.30 11.47
N SER A 111 23.84 4.62 11.78
CA SER A 111 23.24 3.60 10.91
C SER A 111 21.94 4.06 10.26
N TRP A 112 21.62 3.45 9.13
CA TRP A 112 20.36 3.63 8.44
C TRP A 112 19.50 2.37 8.60
N GLY A 113 18.19 2.55 8.84
CA GLY A 113 17.29 1.43 9.03
C GLY A 113 15.92 1.84 9.55
N VAL A 114 15.12 0.83 9.92
CA VAL A 114 13.81 1.04 10.53
C VAL A 114 13.95 1.71 11.89
N ILE A 115 13.30 2.85 12.08
CA ILE A 115 13.21 3.61 13.33
C ILE A 115 12.00 3.17 14.13
N ASP A 116 10.85 3.07 13.47
CA ASP A 116 9.59 2.57 14.03
C ASP A 116 9.06 1.45 13.16
N ALA A 117 9.00 0.26 13.73
CA ALA A 117 8.56 -0.96 13.04
C ALA A 117 7.03 -1.17 13.10
N ASN A 118 6.27 -0.29 13.78
CA ASN A 118 4.81 -0.34 13.69
C ASN A 118 4.40 -0.09 12.24
N SER A 119 3.21 -0.51 11.86
CA SER A 119 2.64 -0.22 10.56
C SER A 119 1.71 0.99 10.62
N ALA A 120 1.37 1.53 9.45
CA ALA A 120 0.35 2.57 9.28
C ALA A 120 -0.65 2.07 8.23
N SER A 121 -1.84 1.69 8.69
CA SER A 121 -2.82 0.99 7.86
C SER A 121 -3.33 1.81 6.68
N ASP A 122 -3.34 3.14 6.78
CA ASP A 122 -3.65 4.01 5.64
C ASP A 122 -2.61 3.87 4.52
N ALA A 123 -1.32 3.87 4.87
CA ALA A 123 -0.24 3.66 3.92
C ALA A 123 -0.33 2.25 3.28
N ASP A 124 -0.55 1.22 4.10
CA ASP A 124 -0.64 -0.16 3.63
C ASP A 124 -1.83 -0.36 2.69
N LEU A 125 -2.98 0.24 3.00
CA LEU A 125 -4.15 0.26 2.12
C LEU A 125 -3.88 1.02 0.81
N TRP A 126 -3.18 2.16 0.86
CA TRP A 126 -2.81 2.90 -0.35
C TRP A 126 -1.83 2.12 -1.24
N ILE A 127 -0.86 1.40 -0.65
CA ILE A 127 0.05 0.50 -1.40
C ILE A 127 -0.76 -0.61 -2.08
N ALA A 128 -1.64 -1.30 -1.34
CA ALA A 128 -2.48 -2.36 -1.89
C ALA A 128 -3.38 -1.84 -3.04
N TYR A 129 -3.99 -0.66 -2.86
CA TYR A 129 -4.80 0.00 -3.88
C TYR A 129 -3.98 0.36 -5.13
N ALA A 130 -2.82 0.99 -4.95
CA ALA A 130 -1.93 1.35 -6.06
C ALA A 130 -1.49 0.11 -6.86
N LEU A 131 -1.20 -1.00 -6.18
CA LEU A 131 -0.85 -2.28 -6.79
C LEU A 131 -2.01 -2.87 -7.59
N LEU A 132 -3.25 -2.87 -7.06
CA LEU A 132 -4.43 -3.34 -7.80
C LEU A 132 -4.67 -2.52 -9.07
N GLU A 133 -4.56 -1.21 -8.98
CA GLU A 133 -4.74 -0.33 -10.12
C GLU A 133 -3.59 -0.44 -11.12
N ALA A 134 -2.35 -0.59 -10.66
CA ALA A 134 -1.18 -0.87 -11.50
C ALA A 134 -1.33 -2.18 -12.28
N SER A 135 -1.83 -3.22 -11.63
CA SER A 135 -2.15 -4.49 -12.30
C SER A 135 -3.15 -4.31 -13.44
N ARG A 136 -4.20 -3.52 -13.21
CA ARG A 136 -5.22 -3.23 -14.23
C ARG A 136 -4.67 -2.37 -15.36
N VAL A 137 -3.92 -1.32 -15.04
CA VAL A 137 -3.43 -0.33 -16.02
C VAL A 137 -2.31 -0.90 -16.88
N TRP A 138 -1.37 -1.64 -16.26
CA TRP A 138 -0.21 -2.21 -16.95
C TRP A 138 -0.33 -3.70 -17.26
N CYS A 139 -1.51 -4.30 -17.01
CA CYS A 139 -1.79 -5.72 -17.25
C CYS A 139 -0.72 -6.66 -16.67
N ASN A 140 -0.26 -6.35 -15.47
CA ASN A 140 0.77 -7.11 -14.79
C ASN A 140 0.19 -7.85 -13.57
N GLN A 141 0.06 -9.17 -13.69
CA GLN A 141 -0.50 -10.02 -12.63
C GLN A 141 0.33 -9.99 -11.35
N THR A 142 1.63 -9.76 -11.43
CA THR A 142 2.52 -9.70 -10.26
C THR A 142 2.08 -8.62 -9.27
N TYR A 143 1.60 -7.47 -9.75
CA TYR A 143 1.08 -6.43 -8.86
C TYR A 143 -0.22 -6.88 -8.16
N ALA A 144 -1.12 -7.58 -8.85
CA ALA A 144 -2.35 -8.11 -8.24
C ALA A 144 -2.03 -9.16 -7.16
N ASP A 145 -1.04 -10.01 -7.40
CA ASP A 145 -0.63 -11.04 -6.44
C ASP A 145 -0.01 -10.40 -5.19
N LYS A 146 0.84 -9.37 -5.36
CA LYS A 146 1.38 -8.58 -4.25
C LYS A 146 0.28 -7.85 -3.49
N ALA A 147 -0.68 -7.24 -4.18
CA ALA A 147 -1.82 -6.56 -3.55
C ALA A 147 -2.66 -7.52 -2.70
N ARG A 148 -2.90 -8.73 -3.20
CA ARG A 148 -3.67 -9.75 -2.48
C ARG A 148 -2.94 -10.19 -1.21
N THR A 149 -1.66 -10.53 -1.30
CA THR A 149 -0.89 -10.99 -0.13
C THR A 149 -0.75 -9.89 0.92
N LEU A 150 -0.55 -8.63 0.51
CA LEU A 150 -0.55 -7.50 1.43
C LEU A 150 -1.94 -7.28 2.05
N GLY A 151 -3.01 -7.36 1.27
CA GLY A 151 -4.39 -7.24 1.75
C GLY A 151 -4.74 -8.30 2.79
N ASP A 152 -4.35 -9.56 2.57
CA ASP A 152 -4.53 -10.64 3.52
C ASP A 152 -3.75 -10.36 4.83
N LEU A 153 -2.56 -9.80 4.73
CA LEU A 153 -1.75 -9.45 5.89
C LEU A 153 -2.35 -8.27 6.68
N ILE A 154 -2.85 -7.23 6.00
CA ILE A 154 -3.60 -6.12 6.61
C ILE A 154 -4.81 -6.66 7.40
N LEU A 155 -5.62 -7.51 6.76
CA LEU A 155 -6.77 -8.12 7.44
C LEU A 155 -6.39 -8.96 8.65
N ASN A 156 -5.26 -9.65 8.60
CA ASN A 156 -4.81 -10.48 9.69
C ASN A 156 -4.14 -9.71 10.84
N LYS A 157 -3.51 -8.58 10.56
CA LYS A 157 -2.66 -7.85 11.52
C LYS A 157 -3.25 -6.53 11.99
N GLU A 158 -4.05 -5.88 11.14
CA GLU A 158 -4.56 -4.53 11.38
C GLU A 158 -6.08 -4.48 11.44
N SER A 159 -6.75 -5.63 11.59
CA SER A 159 -8.20 -5.62 11.78
C SER A 159 -8.62 -6.43 13.00
N MET A 160 -9.76 -6.04 13.56
CA MET A 160 -10.41 -6.76 14.64
C MET A 160 -11.94 -6.56 14.63
N GLU A 161 -12.65 -7.48 15.26
CA GLU A 161 -14.08 -7.30 15.55
C GLU A 161 -14.25 -6.28 16.68
N VAL A 162 -14.92 -5.17 16.38
CA VAL A 162 -15.27 -4.14 17.37
C VAL A 162 -16.75 -4.20 17.68
N SER A 163 -17.10 -4.32 18.96
CA SER A 163 -18.50 -4.45 19.40
C SER A 163 -19.35 -3.28 18.89
N GLY A 164 -20.43 -3.60 18.18
CA GLY A 164 -21.34 -2.63 17.58
C GLY A 164 -20.90 -2.05 16.22
N LEU A 165 -19.65 -2.29 15.78
CA LEU A 165 -19.13 -1.83 14.49
C LEU A 165 -18.82 -2.99 13.53
N GLY A 166 -18.56 -4.21 14.04
CA GLY A 166 -18.10 -5.33 13.23
C GLY A 166 -16.61 -5.26 12.96
N LEU A 167 -16.17 -5.93 11.87
CA LEU A 167 -14.76 -5.96 11.47
C LEU A 167 -14.29 -4.54 11.11
N SER A 168 -13.32 -4.05 11.85
CA SER A 168 -12.79 -2.69 11.76
C SER A 168 -11.29 -2.72 11.54
N ILE A 169 -10.77 -1.81 10.72
CA ILE A 169 -9.33 -1.62 10.51
C ILE A 169 -8.81 -0.70 11.60
N LEU A 170 -7.76 -1.14 12.26
CA LEU A 170 -6.99 -0.35 13.23
C LEU A 170 -6.02 0.59 12.50
N PRO A 171 -5.62 1.72 13.07
CA PRO A 171 -4.65 2.62 12.43
C PRO A 171 -3.25 2.05 12.24
N GLY A 172 -2.95 0.89 12.83
CA GLY A 172 -1.71 0.15 12.69
C GLY A 172 -1.73 -1.11 13.53
N HIS A 173 -0.65 -1.89 13.45
CA HIS A 173 -0.58 -3.20 14.06
C HIS A 173 -0.60 -3.16 15.60
N THR A 174 0.02 -2.16 16.24
CA THR A 174 0.13 -2.06 17.71
C THR A 174 -0.27 -0.70 18.25
N GLY A 175 -0.73 -0.66 19.53
CA GLY A 175 -1.00 0.58 20.26
C GLY A 175 -2.41 1.18 20.09
N PHE A 176 -3.30 0.50 19.38
CA PHE A 176 -4.65 1.00 19.09
C PHE A 176 -5.76 0.27 19.86
N VAL A 177 -5.43 -0.83 20.51
CA VAL A 177 -6.26 -1.48 21.53
C VAL A 177 -5.67 -1.15 22.89
N LEU A 178 -6.44 -0.46 23.74
CA LEU A 178 -6.03 0.03 25.04
C LEU A 178 -6.25 -1.03 26.13
N ASP A 179 -5.54 -0.89 27.25
CA ASP A 179 -5.62 -1.84 28.39
C ASP A 179 -7.02 -1.98 28.97
N ASN A 180 -7.85 -0.95 28.87
CA ASN A 180 -9.26 -0.95 29.29
C ASN A 180 -10.20 -1.55 28.23
N GLY A 181 -9.70 -2.09 27.14
CA GLY A 181 -10.46 -2.66 26.03
C GLY A 181 -11.04 -1.63 25.05
N ALA A 182 -10.79 -0.33 25.25
CA ALA A 182 -11.18 0.69 24.26
C ALA A 182 -10.30 0.57 23.00
N VAL A 183 -10.90 0.87 21.83
CA VAL A 183 -10.24 0.79 20.54
C VAL A 183 -10.17 2.18 19.93
N LYS A 184 -8.96 2.57 19.48
CA LYS A 184 -8.78 3.80 18.71
C LYS A 184 -8.96 3.48 17.23
N LEU A 185 -9.87 4.18 16.57
CA LEU A 185 -10.11 4.07 15.13
C LEU A 185 -9.88 5.42 14.46
N ASN A 186 -9.49 5.38 13.19
CA ASN A 186 -9.36 6.58 12.37
C ASN A 186 -10.15 6.41 11.06
N PRO A 187 -11.40 6.92 10.98
CA PRO A 187 -12.22 6.78 9.78
C PRO A 187 -11.62 7.42 8.53
N SER A 188 -10.71 8.41 8.67
CA SER A 188 -10.05 9.04 7.52
C SER A 188 -9.10 8.09 6.77
N TYR A 189 -8.70 6.98 7.40
CA TYR A 189 -7.86 5.95 6.79
C TYR A 189 -8.61 5.05 5.79
N LEU A 190 -9.94 5.17 5.74
CA LEU A 190 -10.81 4.30 4.95
C LEU A 190 -11.58 5.09 3.87
N PRO A 191 -10.91 5.64 2.84
CA PRO A 191 -11.60 6.36 1.77
C PRO A 191 -12.64 5.46 1.09
N PRO A 192 -13.90 5.89 0.94
CA PRO A 192 -14.99 5.05 0.40
C PRO A 192 -14.68 4.45 -0.98
N PHE A 193 -14.01 5.20 -1.86
CA PHE A 193 -13.66 4.71 -3.19
C PHE A 193 -12.66 3.55 -3.14
N MET A 194 -11.73 3.58 -2.20
CA MET A 194 -10.74 2.53 -2.00
C MET A 194 -11.42 1.27 -1.45
N MET A 195 -12.30 1.43 -0.45
CA MET A 195 -13.09 0.32 0.09
C MET A 195 -13.98 -0.32 -0.96
N ALA A 196 -14.63 0.48 -1.82
CA ALA A 196 -15.40 -0.02 -2.95
C ALA A 196 -14.54 -0.81 -3.95
N ARG A 197 -13.29 -0.40 -4.18
CA ARG A 197 -12.36 -1.11 -5.05
C ARG A 197 -11.92 -2.45 -4.47
N PHE A 198 -11.67 -2.54 -3.17
CA PHE A 198 -11.33 -3.79 -2.50
C PHE A 198 -12.50 -4.77 -2.41
N ALA A 199 -13.74 -4.29 -2.53
CA ALA A 199 -14.94 -5.13 -2.51
C ALA A 199 -15.26 -5.79 -3.88
N ASN A 200 -14.60 -5.36 -4.97
CA ASN A 200 -14.78 -5.85 -6.35
C ASN A 200 -13.57 -6.61 -6.87
#